data_f004030c89cf672a3e1881dafcdbd434
#
_entry.id   f004030c89cf672a3e1881dafcdbd434
#
_cell.length_a   1.000
_cell.length_b   1.000
_cell.length_c   1.000
_cell.angle_alpha   90.00
_cell.angle_beta   90.00
_cell.angle_gamma   90.00
#
_symmetry.space_group_name_H-M   'P 1'
#
loop_
_entity.id
_entity.type
_entity.pdbx_description
1 polymer ?
#
loop_
_entity_poly.entity_id
_entity_poly.type
_entity_poly.pdbx_seq_one_letter_code
_entity_poly.pdbx_strand_id
1 'polypeptide(L)'
;MATAWGTGIATLDANGAVLDVRFRGLGLGDAVPGDAPSVSTAVDTDPERAVALRPVSLVIDTDAAPADGADAYLRLHLMSHRLMKPRSMNLDGIFGHLQNVAWTDRGPVPVEAIESVQWNLARQGRPLTVHGVDKFPRMVDYVVPGGVRIADASRVRLGAYLSAGTTVMHEGFCNFNAGTLGASMVEGRISQGVIVGDGSDIGGGASIMGTLSGGGKEMVTIGERCLLGANAGIGISLGDDCVVEAGLYVTAGTVV
;
A
#
# COMPACT_ATOMS: atom_id res chain seq x y z
N MET A 1 8.16 -19.19 12.40
CA MET A 1 7.39 -17.98 12.68
C MET A 1 8.25 -16.79 12.32
N ALA A 2 7.82 -15.99 11.38
CA ALA A 2 8.50 -14.75 11.06
C ALA A 2 7.84 -13.64 11.89
N THR A 3 8.65 -12.88 12.62
CA THR A 3 8.19 -11.79 13.48
C THR A 3 8.73 -10.47 12.98
N ALA A 4 8.00 -9.40 13.25
CA ALA A 4 8.41 -8.04 12.90
C ALA A 4 8.00 -7.07 14.01
N TRP A 5 8.73 -5.97 14.13
CA TRP A 5 8.48 -4.94 15.13
C TRP A 5 8.33 -3.56 14.50
N GLY A 6 7.63 -2.68 15.22
CA GLY A 6 7.49 -1.28 14.82
C GLY A 6 7.31 -0.35 16.01
N THR A 7 7.93 0.84 15.93
CA THR A 7 7.74 1.94 16.87
C THR A 7 7.34 3.21 16.12
N GLY A 8 6.31 3.90 16.58
CA GLY A 8 5.76 5.03 15.83
C GLY A 8 4.67 5.78 16.59
N ILE A 9 3.88 6.51 15.84
CA ILE A 9 2.73 7.29 16.34
C ILE A 9 1.49 6.85 15.57
N ALA A 10 0.45 6.45 16.28
CA ALA A 10 -0.87 6.21 15.76
C ALA A 10 -1.73 7.48 15.86
N THR A 11 -2.48 7.76 14.80
CA THR A 11 -3.56 8.75 14.80
C THR A 11 -4.89 8.03 15.06
N LEU A 12 -5.65 8.51 16.04
CA LEU A 12 -6.88 7.89 16.48
C LEU A 12 -8.05 8.87 16.32
N ASP A 13 -9.22 8.34 15.99
CA ASP A 13 -10.48 9.09 16.08
C ASP A 13 -10.96 9.26 17.54
N ALA A 14 -12.10 9.92 17.72
CA ALA A 14 -12.71 10.15 19.03
C ALA A 14 -13.13 8.85 19.75
N ASN A 15 -13.33 7.75 19.02
CA ASN A 15 -13.71 6.45 19.54
C ASN A 15 -12.48 5.58 19.86
N GLY A 16 -11.26 6.05 19.54
CA GLY A 16 -10.03 5.33 19.72
C GLY A 16 -9.69 4.37 18.57
N ALA A 17 -10.42 4.44 17.44
CA ALA A 17 -10.09 3.67 16.25
C ALA A 17 -8.84 4.24 15.54
N VAL A 18 -7.96 3.36 15.11
CA VAL A 18 -6.71 3.73 14.41
C VAL A 18 -7.05 4.19 12.99
N LEU A 19 -6.73 5.44 12.67
CA LEU A 19 -6.84 6.01 11.33
C LEU A 19 -5.59 5.75 10.49
N ASP A 20 -4.41 5.94 11.10
CA ASP A 20 -3.12 5.58 10.53
C ASP A 20 -2.08 5.29 11.62
N VAL A 21 -0.93 4.74 11.18
CA VAL A 21 0.29 4.69 12.00
C VAL A 21 1.48 5.11 11.15
N ARG A 22 2.28 6.05 11.70
CA ARG A 22 3.57 6.43 11.14
C ARG A 22 4.67 5.77 11.94
N PHE A 23 5.33 4.78 11.37
CA PHE A 23 6.45 4.11 12.00
C PHE A 23 7.75 4.90 11.76
N ARG A 24 8.45 5.21 12.86
CA ARG A 24 9.79 5.83 12.83
C ARG A 24 10.89 4.77 12.83
N GLY A 25 10.63 3.64 13.49
CA GLY A 25 11.47 2.46 13.48
C GLY A 25 10.64 1.23 13.18
N LEU A 26 11.15 0.34 12.33
CA LEU A 26 10.54 -0.95 12.04
C LEU A 26 11.58 -1.92 11.49
N GLY A 27 11.33 -3.20 11.66
CA GLY A 27 12.24 -4.24 11.22
C GLY A 27 11.70 -5.64 11.43
N LEU A 28 12.51 -6.62 11.03
CA LEU A 28 12.24 -8.03 11.31
C LEU A 28 12.89 -8.40 12.63
N GLY A 29 12.26 -9.25 13.42
CA GLY A 29 12.73 -9.73 14.72
C GLY A 29 11.61 -9.87 15.73
N ASP A 30 11.91 -10.56 16.83
CA ASP A 30 10.98 -10.94 17.89
C ASP A 30 10.92 -9.94 19.07
N ALA A 31 11.69 -8.87 18.98
CA ALA A 31 11.72 -7.80 19.96
C ALA A 31 12.06 -6.46 19.31
N VAL A 32 11.58 -5.37 19.91
CA VAL A 32 12.00 -4.01 19.55
C VAL A 32 13.45 -3.82 20.05
N PRO A 33 14.42 -3.49 19.17
CA PRO A 33 15.80 -3.26 19.59
C PRO A 33 15.92 -2.10 20.59
N GLY A 34 16.87 -2.20 21.54
CA GLY A 34 17.07 -1.15 22.55
C GLY A 34 17.54 0.19 21.97
N ASP A 35 18.09 0.20 20.77
CA ASP A 35 18.51 1.38 20.00
C ASP A 35 17.44 1.83 18.98
N ALA A 36 16.29 1.21 18.97
CA ALA A 36 15.17 1.65 18.11
C ALA A 36 14.84 3.12 18.38
N PRO A 37 14.49 3.90 17.33
CA PRO A 37 14.14 5.30 17.51
C PRO A 37 13.08 5.50 18.56
N SER A 38 13.38 6.28 19.60
CA SER A 38 12.41 6.58 20.64
C SER A 38 11.26 7.43 20.10
N VAL A 39 10.07 7.12 20.55
CA VAL A 39 8.86 7.91 20.29
C VAL A 39 8.42 8.51 21.63
N SER A 40 8.03 9.79 21.63
CA SER A 40 7.48 10.43 22.83
C SER A 40 6.33 9.59 23.38
N THR A 41 6.32 9.37 24.68
CA THR A 41 5.24 8.64 25.37
C THR A 41 4.04 9.52 25.67
N ALA A 42 4.13 10.83 25.41
CA ALA A 42 3.02 11.75 25.64
C ALA A 42 1.90 11.48 24.63
N VAL A 43 0.69 11.39 25.15
CA VAL A 43 -0.54 11.46 24.32
C VAL A 43 -0.74 12.92 23.97
N ASP A 44 -0.91 13.20 22.69
CA ASP A 44 -1.20 14.53 22.17
C ASP A 44 -2.58 14.55 21.51
N THR A 45 -3.16 15.71 21.39
CA THR A 45 -4.44 15.90 20.70
C THR A 45 -4.29 16.94 19.61
N ASP A 46 -4.90 16.68 18.47
CA ASP A 46 -5.02 17.66 17.40
C ASP A 46 -6.50 17.99 17.18
N PRO A 47 -7.00 19.01 17.87
CA PRO A 47 -8.41 19.39 17.78
C PRO A 47 -8.77 19.98 16.40
N GLU A 48 -7.79 20.47 15.61
CA GLU A 48 -8.05 20.95 14.26
C GLU A 48 -8.50 19.81 13.36
N ARG A 49 -7.92 18.61 13.51
CA ARG A 49 -8.28 17.41 12.76
C ARG A 49 -9.28 16.50 13.47
N ALA A 50 -9.66 16.84 14.69
CA ALA A 50 -10.50 16.00 15.57
C ALA A 50 -9.88 14.61 15.85
N VAL A 51 -8.57 14.55 16.11
CA VAL A 51 -7.84 13.31 16.35
C VAL A 51 -6.97 13.38 17.61
N ALA A 52 -6.60 12.21 18.12
CA ALA A 52 -5.59 12.03 19.14
C ALA A 52 -4.36 11.33 18.54
N LEU A 53 -3.17 11.68 19.04
CA LEU A 53 -1.90 11.06 18.67
C LEU A 53 -1.41 10.22 19.84
N ARG A 54 -1.06 8.95 19.59
CA ARG A 54 -0.55 8.06 20.64
C ARG A 54 0.71 7.33 20.17
N PRO A 55 1.71 7.20 21.03
CA PRO A 55 2.86 6.35 20.75
C PRO A 55 2.40 4.90 20.62
N VAL A 56 3.01 4.19 19.69
CA VAL A 56 2.80 2.77 19.47
C VAL A 56 4.14 2.04 19.42
N SER A 57 4.21 0.89 20.07
CA SER A 57 5.33 -0.03 20.01
C SER A 57 4.76 -1.44 20.05
N LEU A 58 5.00 -2.24 19.00
CA LEU A 58 4.45 -3.58 18.87
C LEU A 58 5.43 -4.53 18.20
N VAL A 59 5.22 -5.81 18.48
CA VAL A 59 5.82 -6.95 17.78
C VAL A 59 4.68 -7.82 17.27
N ILE A 60 4.75 -8.23 16.03
CA ILE A 60 3.72 -9.04 15.38
C ILE A 60 4.29 -10.37 14.93
N ASP A 61 3.45 -11.40 14.90
CA ASP A 61 3.67 -12.64 14.14
C ASP A 61 3.11 -12.43 12.72
N THR A 62 3.98 -12.44 11.71
CA THR A 62 3.58 -12.19 10.33
C THR A 62 2.81 -13.36 9.70
N ASP A 63 2.85 -14.54 10.30
CA ASP A 63 2.11 -15.73 9.85
C ASP A 63 0.66 -15.74 10.40
N ALA A 64 0.41 -15.05 11.53
CA ALA A 64 -0.93 -14.83 12.07
C ALA A 64 -1.66 -13.70 11.30
N ALA A 65 -2.99 -13.72 11.31
CA ALA A 65 -3.79 -12.62 10.78
C ALA A 65 -3.56 -11.32 11.57
N PRO A 66 -3.72 -10.12 10.97
CA PRO A 66 -3.63 -8.85 11.69
C PRO A 66 -4.56 -8.83 12.90
N ALA A 67 -4.04 -8.38 14.05
CA ALA A 67 -4.81 -8.32 15.29
C ALA A 67 -5.64 -7.03 15.43
N ASP A 68 -5.13 -5.92 14.88
CA ASP A 68 -5.74 -4.60 14.98
C ASP A 68 -5.23 -3.66 13.86
N GLY A 69 -5.64 -2.39 13.93
CA GLY A 69 -5.22 -1.38 12.94
C GLY A 69 -3.71 -1.09 12.97
N ALA A 70 -3.07 -1.11 14.13
CA ALA A 70 -1.63 -0.84 14.24
C ALA A 70 -0.80 -1.98 13.61
N ASP A 71 -1.19 -3.23 13.87
CA ASP A 71 -0.64 -4.41 13.22
C ASP A 71 -0.84 -4.34 11.69
N ALA A 72 -2.06 -4.04 11.24
CA ALA A 72 -2.37 -3.89 9.81
C ALA A 72 -1.44 -2.85 9.14
N TYR A 73 -1.27 -1.66 9.75
CA TYR A 73 -0.37 -0.64 9.24
C TYR A 73 1.09 -1.07 9.24
N LEU A 74 1.56 -1.81 10.26
CA LEU A 74 2.93 -2.32 10.27
C LEU A 74 3.19 -3.25 9.06
N ARG A 75 2.26 -4.15 8.75
CA ARG A 75 2.37 -5.03 7.57
C ARG A 75 2.46 -4.24 6.27
N LEU A 76 1.66 -3.19 6.10
CA LEU A 76 1.73 -2.33 4.91
C LEU A 76 3.09 -1.63 4.82
N HIS A 77 3.60 -1.11 5.93
CA HIS A 77 4.92 -0.49 5.98
C HIS A 77 6.05 -1.46 5.66
N LEU A 78 6.03 -2.68 6.20
CA LEU A 78 7.04 -3.71 5.93
C LEU A 78 7.20 -3.98 4.42
N MET A 79 6.09 -4.05 3.69
CA MET A 79 6.13 -4.19 2.22
C MET A 79 6.69 -2.95 1.54
N SER A 80 6.21 -1.76 1.89
CA SER A 80 6.65 -0.51 1.26
C SER A 80 8.12 -0.18 1.57
N HIS A 81 8.64 -0.60 2.72
CA HIS A 81 10.05 -0.54 3.07
C HIS A 81 10.88 -1.68 2.47
N ARG A 82 10.29 -2.60 1.71
CA ARG A 82 10.95 -3.77 1.08
C ARG A 82 11.54 -4.77 2.07
N LEU A 83 11.06 -4.79 3.30
CA LEU A 83 11.47 -5.77 4.31
C LEU A 83 10.76 -7.10 4.13
N MET A 84 9.54 -7.09 3.61
CA MET A 84 8.77 -8.27 3.26
C MET A 84 8.17 -8.14 1.87
N LYS A 85 8.23 -9.22 1.10
CA LYS A 85 7.69 -9.26 -0.26
C LYS A 85 6.15 -9.41 -0.23
N PRO A 86 5.45 -9.04 -1.31
CA PRO A 86 4.04 -9.39 -1.46
C PRO A 86 3.81 -10.90 -1.26
N ARG A 87 2.69 -11.27 -0.66
CA ARG A 87 2.29 -12.66 -0.36
C ARG A 87 3.17 -13.39 0.68
N SER A 88 4.13 -12.72 1.32
CA SER A 88 5.02 -13.36 2.30
C SER A 88 4.54 -13.27 3.75
N MET A 89 3.38 -12.66 3.97
CA MET A 89 2.74 -12.56 5.29
C MET A 89 1.23 -12.74 5.18
N ASN A 90 0.60 -13.07 6.30
CA ASN A 90 -0.85 -13.20 6.37
C ASN A 90 -1.51 -11.81 6.42
N LEU A 91 -2.49 -11.56 5.56
CA LEU A 91 -3.28 -10.32 5.50
C LEU A 91 -4.78 -10.59 5.63
N ASP A 92 -5.16 -11.79 6.10
CA ASP A 92 -6.56 -12.15 6.25
C ASP A 92 -7.28 -11.19 7.20
N GLY A 93 -8.41 -10.67 6.78
CA GLY A 93 -9.19 -9.73 7.59
C GLY A 93 -8.67 -8.29 7.64
N ILE A 94 -7.56 -7.94 6.97
CA ILE A 94 -6.94 -6.60 7.02
C ILE A 94 -7.94 -5.46 6.74
N PHE A 95 -8.90 -5.66 5.83
CA PHE A 95 -9.92 -4.66 5.53
C PHE A 95 -10.83 -4.33 6.71
N GLY A 96 -11.02 -5.25 7.64
CA GLY A 96 -11.79 -5.05 8.86
C GLY A 96 -11.06 -4.17 9.89
N HIS A 97 -9.73 -4.14 9.84
CA HIS A 97 -8.90 -3.36 10.76
C HIS A 97 -8.56 -1.96 10.23
N LEU A 98 -8.77 -1.70 8.95
CA LEU A 98 -8.52 -0.40 8.34
C LEU A 98 -9.82 0.40 8.24
N GLN A 99 -9.78 1.63 8.77
CA GLN A 99 -10.90 2.57 8.69
C GLN A 99 -10.95 3.24 7.31
N ASN A 100 -12.15 3.72 6.93
CA ASN A 100 -12.28 4.64 5.81
C ASN A 100 -11.90 6.04 6.31
N VAL A 101 -10.89 6.67 5.71
CA VAL A 101 -10.25 7.89 6.22
C VAL A 101 -10.24 8.95 5.12
N ALA A 102 -10.51 10.20 5.48
CA ALA A 102 -10.25 11.35 4.61
C ALA A 102 -8.76 11.70 4.70
N TRP A 103 -8.02 11.41 3.64
CA TRP A 103 -6.59 11.72 3.50
C TRP A 103 -6.42 13.16 3.07
N THR A 104 -5.77 13.98 3.88
CA THR A 104 -5.66 15.41 3.65
C THR A 104 -4.22 15.90 3.61
N ASP A 105 -4.00 17.14 3.19
CA ASP A 105 -2.70 17.81 3.23
C ASP A 105 -2.18 18.06 4.65
N ARG A 106 -3.01 17.81 5.68
CA ARG A 106 -2.66 17.91 7.10
C ARG A 106 -2.58 16.55 7.81
N GLY A 107 -2.79 15.46 7.07
CA GLY A 107 -2.85 14.09 7.60
C GLY A 107 -4.27 13.53 7.62
N PRO A 108 -4.48 12.37 8.27
CA PRO A 108 -5.77 11.71 8.32
C PRO A 108 -6.79 12.51 9.14
N VAL A 109 -8.03 12.52 8.65
CA VAL A 109 -9.20 13.10 9.34
C VAL A 109 -10.32 12.05 9.32
N PRO A 110 -11.04 11.83 10.45
CA PRO A 110 -12.23 10.97 10.44
C PRO A 110 -13.24 11.45 9.41
N VAL A 111 -13.83 10.54 8.63
CA VAL A 111 -14.79 10.91 7.58
C VAL A 111 -15.99 11.67 8.18
N GLU A 112 -16.41 11.31 9.38
CA GLU A 112 -17.53 11.92 10.09
C GLU A 112 -17.23 13.37 10.53
N ALA A 113 -15.94 13.70 10.70
CA ALA A 113 -15.50 15.04 11.12
C ALA A 113 -15.13 15.95 9.95
N ILE A 114 -14.97 15.43 8.73
CA ILE A 114 -14.33 16.16 7.62
C ILE A 114 -15.03 17.47 7.27
N GLU A 115 -16.36 17.48 7.24
CA GLU A 115 -17.14 18.69 6.92
C GLU A 115 -16.90 19.80 7.95
N SER A 116 -16.96 19.49 9.23
CA SER A 116 -16.74 20.46 10.30
C SER A 116 -15.28 20.94 10.33
N VAL A 117 -14.32 20.06 10.10
CA VAL A 117 -12.89 20.41 10.01
C VAL A 117 -12.63 21.35 8.83
N GLN A 118 -13.15 21.02 7.65
CA GLN A 118 -13.04 21.90 6.47
C GLN A 118 -13.65 23.27 6.71
N TRP A 119 -14.86 23.33 7.29
CA TRP A 119 -15.54 24.58 7.58
C TRP A 119 -14.76 25.43 8.58
N ASN A 120 -14.29 24.84 9.67
CA ASN A 120 -13.54 25.56 10.70
C ASN A 120 -12.22 26.13 10.19
N LEU A 121 -11.50 25.37 9.38
CA LEU A 121 -10.25 25.82 8.77
C LEU A 121 -10.48 26.88 7.68
N ALA A 122 -11.51 26.73 6.86
CA ALA A 122 -11.86 27.72 5.84
C ALA A 122 -12.20 29.08 6.43
N ARG A 123 -12.94 29.12 7.56
CA ARG A 123 -13.23 30.36 8.31
C ARG A 123 -11.98 31.07 8.83
N GLN A 124 -10.88 30.34 9.02
CA GLN A 124 -9.58 30.89 9.44
C GLN A 124 -8.69 31.28 8.25
N GLY A 125 -9.18 31.18 7.00
CA GLY A 125 -8.39 31.40 5.80
C GLY A 125 -7.35 30.30 5.53
N ARG A 126 -7.52 29.11 6.12
CA ARG A 126 -6.61 27.95 6.03
C ARG A 126 -7.33 26.75 5.41
N PRO A 127 -7.69 26.77 4.13
CA PRO A 127 -8.47 25.69 3.52
C PRO A 127 -7.75 24.34 3.64
N LEU A 128 -8.53 23.28 3.80
CA LEU A 128 -8.05 21.89 3.85
C LEU A 128 -8.25 21.23 2.50
N THR A 129 -7.18 20.65 1.96
CA THR A 129 -7.24 19.84 0.74
C THR A 129 -7.46 18.37 1.09
N VAL A 130 -8.52 17.77 0.54
CA VAL A 130 -8.75 16.31 0.63
C VAL A 130 -8.20 15.66 -0.62
N HIS A 131 -7.23 14.76 -0.46
CA HIS A 131 -6.60 14.01 -1.54
C HIS A 131 -7.39 12.76 -1.94
N GLY A 132 -8.20 12.24 -1.03
CA GLY A 132 -9.03 11.06 -1.25
C GLY A 132 -9.68 10.56 0.02
N VAL A 133 -10.62 9.65 -0.14
CA VAL A 133 -11.30 8.94 0.96
C VAL A 133 -11.17 7.46 0.68
N ASP A 134 -10.38 6.75 1.47
CA ASP A 134 -10.08 5.33 1.27
C ASP A 134 -9.54 4.71 2.56
N LYS A 135 -9.51 3.39 2.61
CA LYS A 135 -8.86 2.62 3.68
C LYS A 135 -7.33 2.64 3.58
N PHE A 136 -6.79 2.81 2.37
CA PHE A 136 -5.36 2.79 2.12
C PHE A 136 -4.84 4.19 1.74
N PRO A 137 -3.85 4.72 2.47
CA PRO A 137 -3.21 5.97 2.08
C PRO A 137 -2.27 5.78 0.89
N ARG A 138 -1.84 6.91 0.31
CA ARG A 138 -0.77 6.94 -0.69
C ARG A 138 0.55 6.54 -0.06
N MET A 139 1.33 5.69 -0.73
CA MET A 139 2.64 5.24 -0.23
C MET A 139 3.55 6.42 0.13
N VAL A 140 3.67 7.40 -0.76
CA VAL A 140 4.66 8.48 -0.62
C VAL A 140 4.39 9.44 0.54
N ASP A 141 3.20 9.40 1.13
CA ASP A 141 2.91 10.15 2.36
C ASP A 141 3.59 9.52 3.59
N TYR A 142 4.08 8.28 3.47
CA TYR A 142 4.69 7.49 4.55
C TYR A 142 6.08 6.99 4.21
N VAL A 143 6.26 6.49 2.99
CA VAL A 143 7.50 5.87 2.52
C VAL A 143 7.84 6.41 1.13
N VAL A 144 9.01 7.03 1.01
CA VAL A 144 9.57 7.43 -0.29
C VAL A 144 10.70 6.45 -0.62
N PRO A 145 10.42 5.41 -1.43
CA PRO A 145 11.40 4.36 -1.69
C PRO A 145 12.53 4.87 -2.58
N GLY A 146 13.79 4.60 -2.19
CA GLY A 146 14.95 4.97 -2.99
C GLY A 146 15.02 4.20 -4.32
N GLY A 147 15.49 4.86 -5.39
CA GLY A 147 15.65 4.26 -6.71
C GLY A 147 14.35 4.00 -7.47
N VAL A 148 13.24 4.61 -7.07
CA VAL A 148 11.92 4.47 -7.69
C VAL A 148 11.43 5.83 -8.18
N ARG A 149 10.68 5.84 -9.27
CA ARG A 149 9.95 7.02 -9.76
C ARG A 149 8.45 6.75 -9.64
N ILE A 150 7.71 7.66 -9.03
CA ILE A 150 6.24 7.64 -8.91
C ILE A 150 5.75 8.99 -9.44
N ALA A 151 5.15 9.00 -10.63
CA ALA A 151 4.75 10.24 -11.30
C ALA A 151 3.50 10.88 -10.68
N ASP A 152 2.60 10.05 -10.13
CA ASP A 152 1.40 10.49 -9.40
C ASP A 152 1.29 9.71 -8.09
N ALA A 153 1.33 10.44 -6.97
CA ALA A 153 1.25 9.88 -5.62
C ALA A 153 -0.02 9.02 -5.38
N SER A 154 -1.14 9.38 -6.00
CA SER A 154 -2.42 8.67 -5.83
C SER A 154 -2.44 7.27 -6.47
N ARG A 155 -1.44 6.96 -7.29
CA ARG A 155 -1.38 5.72 -8.05
C ARG A 155 -0.69 4.58 -7.32
N VAL A 156 -0.08 4.82 -6.16
CA VAL A 156 0.59 3.76 -5.39
C VAL A 156 0.09 3.78 -3.95
N ARG A 157 -0.53 2.68 -3.54
CA ARG A 157 -1.01 2.49 -2.17
C ARG A 157 0.13 2.11 -1.24
N LEU A 158 0.06 2.58 0.02
CA LEU A 158 0.88 2.01 1.09
C LEU A 158 0.64 0.50 1.16
N GLY A 159 1.71 -0.28 1.30
CA GLY A 159 1.67 -1.74 1.16
C GLY A 159 2.03 -2.25 -0.24
N ALA A 160 2.28 -1.39 -1.20
CA ALA A 160 2.92 -1.79 -2.45
C ALA A 160 4.42 -2.01 -2.24
N TYR A 161 4.99 -2.98 -2.95
CA TYR A 161 6.42 -3.30 -2.97
C TYR A 161 7.02 -2.88 -4.31
N LEU A 162 7.83 -1.82 -4.33
CA LEU A 162 8.46 -1.35 -5.56
C LEU A 162 9.98 -1.49 -5.45
N SER A 163 10.58 -2.40 -6.21
CA SER A 163 12.03 -2.55 -6.29
C SER A 163 12.71 -1.34 -6.91
N ALA A 164 14.00 -1.16 -6.63
CA ALA A 164 14.80 -0.14 -7.31
C ALA A 164 14.76 -0.35 -8.84
N GLY A 165 14.73 0.73 -9.60
CA GLY A 165 14.57 0.70 -11.05
C GLY A 165 13.11 0.76 -11.53
N THR A 166 12.12 0.60 -10.64
CA THR A 166 10.70 0.72 -10.99
C THR A 166 10.33 2.18 -11.27
N THR A 167 9.59 2.39 -12.35
CA THR A 167 8.92 3.66 -12.66
C THR A 167 7.42 3.43 -12.77
N VAL A 168 6.63 4.07 -11.91
CA VAL A 168 5.17 4.11 -12.03
C VAL A 168 4.79 5.43 -12.69
N MET A 169 4.26 5.36 -13.91
CA MET A 169 3.82 6.51 -14.69
C MET A 169 2.45 7.01 -14.24
N HIS A 170 1.97 8.14 -14.79
CA HIS A 170 0.72 8.78 -14.39
C HIS A 170 -0.51 7.86 -14.47
N GLU A 171 -0.57 6.99 -15.48
CA GLU A 171 -1.65 6.02 -15.68
C GLU A 171 -1.39 4.69 -14.97
N GLY A 172 -0.15 4.45 -14.53
CA GLY A 172 0.22 3.25 -13.78
C GLY A 172 -0.47 3.21 -12.43
N PHE A 173 -0.71 1.99 -11.93
CA PHE A 173 -1.29 1.80 -10.59
C PHE A 173 -0.68 0.55 -9.94
N CYS A 174 -0.29 0.66 -8.67
CA CYS A 174 0.13 -0.47 -7.86
C CYS A 174 -0.64 -0.54 -6.54
N ASN A 175 -1.33 -1.65 -6.34
CA ASN A 175 -2.11 -1.90 -5.14
C ASN A 175 -1.22 -2.38 -3.98
N PHE A 176 -1.77 -2.42 -2.74
CA PHE A 176 -1.10 -3.07 -1.60
C PHE A 176 -0.96 -4.57 -1.84
N ASN A 177 -0.02 -5.21 -1.16
CA ASN A 177 0.32 -6.63 -1.32
C ASN A 177 0.64 -7.02 -2.77
N ALA A 178 1.11 -6.07 -3.57
CA ALA A 178 1.45 -6.23 -4.99
C ALA A 178 2.74 -5.46 -5.28
N GLY A 179 3.36 -5.70 -6.41
CA GLY A 179 4.51 -4.91 -6.79
C GLY A 179 5.46 -5.55 -7.79
N THR A 180 6.64 -4.93 -7.92
CA THR A 180 7.71 -5.29 -8.84
C THR A 180 8.89 -5.84 -8.07
N LEU A 181 9.47 -6.96 -8.52
CA LEU A 181 10.64 -7.57 -7.88
C LEU A 181 11.98 -7.14 -8.50
N GLY A 182 11.94 -6.24 -9.47
CA GLY A 182 13.10 -5.66 -10.15
C GLY A 182 12.72 -4.38 -10.89
N ALA A 183 13.52 -3.99 -11.88
CA ALA A 183 13.23 -2.86 -12.74
C ALA A 183 11.95 -3.12 -13.56
N SER A 184 11.09 -2.11 -13.68
CA SER A 184 9.83 -2.23 -14.44
C SER A 184 9.31 -0.85 -14.83
N MET A 185 8.78 -0.71 -16.03
CA MET A 185 7.95 0.42 -16.42
C MET A 185 6.48 0.05 -16.20
N VAL A 186 5.82 0.75 -15.30
CA VAL A 186 4.43 0.49 -14.92
C VAL A 186 3.55 1.63 -15.42
N GLU A 187 2.89 1.42 -16.53
CA GLU A 187 1.91 2.33 -17.13
C GLU A 187 0.48 1.76 -17.06
N GLY A 188 0.35 0.51 -16.65
CA GLY A 188 -0.89 -0.20 -16.44
C GLY A 188 -1.16 -0.50 -14.97
N ARG A 189 -2.16 -1.34 -14.70
CA ARG A 189 -2.64 -1.66 -13.35
C ARG A 189 -2.07 -2.97 -12.84
N ILE A 190 -1.37 -2.91 -11.71
CA ILE A 190 -0.97 -4.07 -10.89
C ILE A 190 -1.97 -4.22 -9.75
N SER A 191 -2.86 -5.21 -9.86
CA SER A 191 -3.90 -5.47 -8.86
C SER A 191 -3.33 -6.09 -7.58
N GLN A 192 -4.11 -6.08 -6.50
CA GLN A 192 -3.74 -6.72 -5.24
C GLN A 192 -3.27 -8.16 -5.46
N GLY A 193 -2.16 -8.52 -4.82
CA GLY A 193 -1.58 -9.83 -4.87
C GLY A 193 -0.75 -10.13 -6.11
N VAL A 194 -0.73 -9.26 -7.11
CA VAL A 194 0.06 -9.47 -8.34
C VAL A 194 1.53 -9.15 -8.09
N ILE A 195 2.39 -10.04 -8.55
CA ILE A 195 3.85 -9.87 -8.57
C ILE A 195 4.31 -9.78 -10.02
N VAL A 196 5.19 -8.80 -10.29
CA VAL A 196 5.82 -8.58 -11.58
C VAL A 196 7.33 -8.81 -11.45
N GLY A 197 7.87 -9.69 -12.27
CA GLY A 197 9.30 -10.04 -12.32
C GLY A 197 10.17 -8.92 -12.88
N ASP A 198 11.49 -9.07 -12.71
CA ASP A 198 12.49 -8.09 -13.16
C ASP A 198 12.47 -7.92 -14.68
N GLY A 199 12.65 -6.69 -15.15
CA GLY A 199 12.71 -6.35 -16.56
C GLY A 199 11.37 -6.45 -17.29
N SER A 200 10.25 -6.59 -16.57
CA SER A 200 8.92 -6.72 -17.18
C SER A 200 8.19 -5.38 -17.19
N ASP A 201 7.61 -5.04 -18.34
CA ASP A 201 6.91 -3.78 -18.58
C ASP A 201 5.40 -3.96 -18.71
N ILE A 202 4.66 -3.11 -18.02
CA ILE A 202 3.18 -3.11 -18.00
C ILE A 202 2.71 -1.90 -18.80
N GLY A 203 2.34 -2.13 -20.04
CA GLY A 203 1.98 -1.10 -21.01
C GLY A 203 0.77 -0.26 -20.59
N GLY A 204 0.65 0.92 -21.20
CA GLY A 204 -0.39 1.92 -20.87
C GLY A 204 -1.80 1.32 -20.94
N GLY A 205 -2.55 1.45 -19.85
CA GLY A 205 -3.90 0.90 -19.74
C GLY A 205 -4.00 -0.63 -19.63
N ALA A 206 -2.86 -1.35 -19.66
CA ALA A 206 -2.90 -2.79 -19.41
C ALA A 206 -3.39 -3.08 -17.97
N SER A 207 -4.06 -4.22 -17.81
CA SER A 207 -4.69 -4.56 -16.53
C SER A 207 -4.45 -6.01 -16.17
N ILE A 208 -3.76 -6.25 -15.05
CA ILE A 208 -3.52 -7.57 -14.51
C ILE A 208 -4.56 -7.88 -13.43
N MET A 209 -5.31 -8.97 -13.59
CA MET A 209 -6.26 -9.44 -12.59
C MET A 209 -5.51 -9.94 -11.35
N GLY A 210 -6.05 -9.73 -10.16
CA GLY A 210 -5.43 -10.19 -8.91
C GLY A 210 -5.38 -11.70 -8.79
N THR A 211 -6.43 -12.38 -9.26
CA THR A 211 -6.56 -13.84 -9.24
C THR A 211 -6.89 -14.36 -10.63
N LEU A 212 -6.69 -15.67 -10.83
CA LEU A 212 -7.05 -16.34 -12.08
C LEU A 212 -8.47 -16.01 -12.51
N SER A 213 -8.64 -15.69 -13.78
CA SER A 213 -9.95 -15.47 -14.39
C SER A 213 -10.80 -16.77 -14.32
N GLY A 214 -12.12 -16.61 -14.26
CA GLY A 214 -13.02 -17.77 -14.14
C GLY A 214 -13.24 -18.27 -12.70
N GLY A 215 -12.89 -17.47 -11.68
CA GLY A 215 -13.17 -17.78 -10.27
C GLY A 215 -12.07 -18.55 -9.54
N GLY A 216 -10.86 -18.63 -10.12
CA GLY A 216 -9.69 -19.20 -9.45
C GLY A 216 -9.25 -18.35 -8.26
N LYS A 217 -8.65 -19.00 -7.25
CA LYS A 217 -8.12 -18.32 -6.06
C LYS A 217 -6.61 -18.03 -6.14
N GLU A 218 -5.94 -18.59 -7.12
CA GLU A 218 -4.51 -18.39 -7.32
C GLU A 218 -4.23 -16.97 -7.77
N MET A 219 -3.27 -16.33 -7.13
CA MET A 219 -2.86 -14.96 -7.48
C MET A 219 -1.98 -14.97 -8.73
N VAL A 220 -2.26 -14.04 -9.64
CA VAL A 220 -1.54 -13.89 -10.91
C VAL A 220 -0.11 -13.40 -10.64
N THR A 221 0.84 -13.98 -11.38
CA THR A 221 2.25 -13.56 -11.40
C THR A 221 2.68 -13.34 -12.85
N ILE A 222 3.40 -12.27 -13.09
CA ILE A 222 4.09 -12.00 -14.35
C ILE A 222 5.57 -12.31 -14.12
N GLY A 223 6.13 -13.16 -14.98
CA GLY A 223 7.55 -13.55 -14.95
C GLY A 223 8.50 -12.40 -15.26
N GLU A 224 9.75 -12.72 -15.51
CA GLU A 224 10.79 -11.75 -15.87
C GLU A 224 10.77 -11.43 -17.36
N ARG A 225 11.25 -10.23 -17.75
CA ARG A 225 11.42 -9.79 -19.15
C ARG A 225 10.17 -9.92 -20.00
N CYS A 226 9.00 -9.75 -19.37
CA CYS A 226 7.71 -9.78 -20.06
C CYS A 226 7.34 -8.38 -20.56
N LEU A 227 6.59 -8.34 -21.66
CA LEU A 227 5.96 -7.11 -22.15
C LEU A 227 4.46 -7.31 -22.25
N LEU A 228 3.70 -6.52 -21.50
CA LEU A 228 2.26 -6.41 -21.67
C LEU A 228 1.97 -5.18 -22.53
N GLY A 229 1.50 -5.40 -23.75
CA GLY A 229 1.14 -4.33 -24.68
C GLY A 229 0.04 -3.42 -24.13
N ALA A 230 -0.07 -2.21 -24.68
CA ALA A 230 -1.07 -1.24 -24.26
C ALA A 230 -2.50 -1.83 -24.27
N ASN A 231 -3.27 -1.56 -23.22
CA ASN A 231 -4.64 -2.08 -23.04
C ASN A 231 -4.75 -3.62 -23.05
N ALA A 232 -3.67 -4.36 -22.82
CA ALA A 232 -3.74 -5.81 -22.64
C ALA A 232 -4.43 -6.17 -21.31
N GLY A 233 -5.21 -7.25 -21.31
CA GLY A 233 -5.88 -7.76 -20.10
C GLY A 233 -5.34 -9.14 -19.74
N ILE A 234 -4.82 -9.32 -18.52
CA ILE A 234 -4.19 -10.55 -18.08
C ILE A 234 -4.95 -11.17 -16.94
N GLY A 235 -5.47 -12.37 -17.13
CA GLY A 235 -6.22 -13.15 -16.14
C GLY A 235 -5.61 -14.50 -15.81
N ILE A 236 -4.35 -14.74 -16.20
CA ILE A 236 -3.55 -15.92 -15.89
C ILE A 236 -2.12 -15.51 -15.54
N SER A 237 -1.38 -16.36 -14.86
CA SER A 237 0.05 -16.14 -14.66
C SER A 237 0.82 -16.36 -15.97
N LEU A 238 1.85 -15.54 -16.20
CA LEU A 238 2.77 -15.64 -17.33
C LEU A 238 4.15 -16.05 -16.80
N GLY A 239 4.80 -16.95 -17.54
CA GLY A 239 6.23 -17.25 -17.34
C GLY A 239 7.13 -16.12 -17.82
N ASP A 240 8.43 -16.37 -17.82
CA ASP A 240 9.43 -15.41 -18.30
C ASP A 240 9.35 -15.21 -19.83
N ASP A 241 9.89 -14.09 -20.30
CA ASP A 241 10.06 -13.76 -21.72
C ASP A 241 8.73 -13.75 -22.52
N CYS A 242 7.59 -13.55 -21.85
CA CYS A 242 6.28 -13.50 -22.51
C CYS A 242 5.98 -12.10 -23.06
N VAL A 243 5.43 -12.07 -24.27
CA VAL A 243 4.91 -10.85 -24.90
C VAL A 243 3.42 -11.01 -25.15
N VAL A 244 2.63 -10.07 -24.64
CA VAL A 244 1.18 -9.99 -24.91
C VAL A 244 0.94 -8.77 -25.78
N GLU A 245 0.35 -8.99 -26.97
CA GLU A 245 0.06 -7.94 -27.94
C GLU A 245 -0.92 -6.90 -27.38
N ALA A 246 -0.80 -5.67 -27.84
CA ALA A 246 -1.68 -4.58 -27.43
C ALA A 246 -3.15 -4.91 -27.70
N GLY A 247 -4.02 -4.58 -26.75
CA GLY A 247 -5.46 -4.82 -26.83
C GLY A 247 -5.88 -6.29 -26.69
N LEU A 248 -4.94 -7.22 -26.48
CA LEU A 248 -5.25 -8.64 -26.30
C LEU A 248 -5.64 -8.96 -24.85
N TYR A 249 -6.74 -9.70 -24.68
CA TYR A 249 -7.16 -10.24 -23.38
C TYR A 249 -6.83 -11.73 -23.32
N VAL A 250 -6.00 -12.11 -22.34
CA VAL A 250 -5.58 -13.50 -22.11
C VAL A 250 -6.15 -13.95 -20.77
N THR A 251 -7.03 -14.93 -20.81
CA THR A 251 -7.74 -15.46 -19.64
C THR A 251 -7.64 -16.99 -19.61
N ALA A 252 -8.06 -17.63 -18.53
CA ALA A 252 -8.09 -19.09 -18.42
C ALA A 252 -8.92 -19.79 -19.50
N GLY A 253 -9.84 -19.08 -20.14
CA GLY A 253 -10.65 -19.60 -21.26
C GLY A 253 -10.11 -19.28 -22.66
N THR A 254 -8.96 -18.62 -22.75
CA THR A 254 -8.35 -18.29 -24.05
C THR A 254 -7.78 -19.57 -24.68
N VAL A 255 -8.19 -19.83 -25.90
CA VAL A 255 -7.66 -20.94 -26.70
C VAL A 255 -6.38 -20.45 -27.37
N VAL A 256 -5.28 -21.17 -27.17
CA VAL A 256 -3.95 -20.94 -27.77
C VAL A 256 -3.54 -22.15 -28.58
#